data_0b7a3f86675a3bbac488414bd532608f
#
_entry.id   0b7a3f86675a3bbac488414bd532608f
#
_cell.length_a   1.000
_cell.length_b   1.000
_cell.length_c   1.000
_cell.angle_alpha   90.00
_cell.angle_beta   90.00
_cell.angle_gamma   90.00
#
_symmetry.space_group_name_H-M   'P 1'
#
loop_
_entity.id
_entity.type
_entity.pdbx_description
1 polymer ?
#
loop_
_entity_poly.entity_id
_entity_poly.type
_entity_poly.pdbx_seq_one_letter_code
_entity_poly.pdbx_strand_id
1 'polypeptide(L)'
;MRQLTCMVLALASLACPIPASAQSKSMQRRVSACLLRSLKSQQAMLEKGGREEFVQNLPADIRLQETVKSADVARYQEMVWAAWCDANRNLQEQKLIGAEDLQLGRSDAWNLPGCLEPNAVMPYYYGKKGEAADGKLPLYLYLHGSGPKEAEWQTGIKLGQSFQDAPSVYFIPQIPNEGEYYRWWHLSKQYAFEKLIRQGLVSGEVDANRLYVFGISEGGYGSQRLASFYADYWAAAGPMAGGEPLKNAPVENCANIGFSFLTGADDMGFYRNELTYYTQVAFDSAQLARPLSADKTPLFRHRIHLLPGMQHHITYGLTTPWLKQFVRNPYPKTVLWEDYEMDGRRRSGFYNLQVLERPSEQRTYYEMDIDRNVVSIKVSNVLYTTTLKDKRWGIDLKFARSYEQATGGKLRVYLNDSLVDFTRPVTVCINGREVFHGTVQPNLQAMVNSCIEFFDPFRVYPAAVEVAY
;
A
#
# COMPACT_ATOMS: atom_id res chain seq x y z
N MET A 1 58.90 -64.08 -10.89
CA MET A 1 57.54 -63.58 -10.51
C MET A 1 57.68 -62.15 -10.03
N ARG A 2 57.37 -61.16 -10.83
CA ARG A 2 57.39 -59.75 -10.48
C ARG A 2 55.98 -59.32 -10.22
N GLN A 3 55.66 -58.86 -9.00
CA GLN A 3 54.40 -58.25 -8.64
C GLN A 3 54.36 -56.80 -9.16
N LEU A 4 53.38 -56.49 -9.96
CA LEU A 4 52.99 -55.10 -10.34
C LEU A 4 52.05 -54.56 -9.28
N THR A 5 52.52 -53.52 -8.59
CA THR A 5 51.69 -52.75 -7.68
C THR A 5 51.03 -51.60 -8.47
N CYS A 6 49.69 -51.66 -8.65
CA CYS A 6 48.89 -50.56 -9.22
C CYS A 6 48.71 -49.47 -8.16
N MET A 7 49.26 -48.29 -8.41
CA MET A 7 49.08 -47.09 -7.63
C MET A 7 47.84 -46.35 -8.18
N VAL A 8 46.73 -46.37 -7.43
CA VAL A 8 45.53 -45.57 -7.75
C VAL A 8 45.76 -44.15 -7.26
N LEU A 9 45.99 -43.21 -8.16
CA LEU A 9 45.98 -41.80 -7.85
C LEU A 9 44.51 -41.34 -7.67
N ALA A 10 44.11 -41.06 -6.43
CA ALA A 10 42.87 -40.35 -6.14
C ALA A 10 43.06 -38.86 -6.45
N LEU A 11 42.47 -38.38 -7.54
CA LEU A 11 42.34 -36.97 -7.83
C LEU A 11 41.32 -36.36 -6.85
N ALA A 12 41.79 -35.78 -5.74
CA ALA A 12 40.99 -34.90 -4.91
C ALA A 12 40.79 -33.60 -5.67
N SER A 13 39.57 -33.37 -6.21
CA SER A 13 39.18 -32.08 -6.74
C SER A 13 39.12 -31.06 -5.59
N LEU A 14 40.14 -30.26 -5.46
CA LEU A 14 40.14 -29.06 -4.62
C LEU A 14 39.13 -28.06 -5.19
N ALA A 15 37.88 -28.14 -4.73
CA ALA A 15 36.92 -27.06 -4.96
C ALA A 15 37.40 -25.83 -4.18
N CYS A 16 38.00 -24.86 -4.88
CA CYS A 16 38.29 -23.57 -4.30
C CYS A 16 37.00 -22.97 -3.73
N PRO A 17 36.95 -22.53 -2.47
CA PRO A 17 35.79 -21.88 -1.92
C PRO A 17 35.50 -20.59 -2.71
N ILE A 18 34.33 -20.51 -3.30
CA ILE A 18 33.85 -19.30 -4.00
C ILE A 18 33.84 -18.16 -2.96
N PRO A 19 34.43 -16.99 -3.25
CA PRO A 19 34.43 -15.87 -2.31
C PRO A 19 32.99 -15.51 -1.90
N ALA A 20 32.73 -15.17 -0.65
CA ALA A 20 31.42 -14.86 -0.11
C ALA A 20 30.68 -13.76 -0.93
N SER A 21 31.45 -12.80 -1.51
CA SER A 21 30.93 -11.77 -2.42
C SER A 21 30.42 -12.34 -3.76
N ALA A 22 31.02 -13.39 -4.28
CA ALA A 22 30.60 -14.04 -5.53
C ALA A 22 29.33 -14.89 -5.31
N GLN A 23 29.22 -15.57 -4.16
CA GLN A 23 28.01 -16.32 -3.78
C GLN A 23 26.82 -15.38 -3.60
N SER A 24 27.02 -14.22 -2.95
CA SER A 24 25.98 -13.18 -2.78
C SER A 24 25.48 -12.65 -4.12
N LYS A 25 26.37 -12.33 -5.07
CA LYS A 25 26.00 -11.88 -6.42
C LYS A 25 25.25 -12.96 -7.23
N SER A 26 25.63 -14.23 -7.10
CA SER A 26 24.94 -15.34 -7.75
C SER A 26 23.52 -15.50 -7.19
N MET A 27 23.34 -15.41 -5.88
CA MET A 27 22.04 -15.47 -5.23
C MET A 27 21.15 -14.29 -5.65
N GLN A 28 21.67 -13.06 -5.63
CA GLN A 28 20.94 -11.87 -6.08
C GLN A 28 20.42 -12.04 -7.53
N ARG A 29 21.25 -12.53 -8.45
CA ARG A 29 20.84 -12.79 -9.84
C ARG A 29 19.72 -13.84 -9.93
N ARG A 30 19.80 -14.91 -9.14
CA ARG A 30 18.76 -15.95 -9.09
C ARG A 30 17.45 -15.40 -8.57
N VAL A 31 17.46 -14.60 -7.50
CA VAL A 31 16.30 -13.94 -6.93
C VAL A 31 15.71 -12.94 -7.94
N SER A 32 16.55 -12.08 -8.55
CA SER A 32 16.12 -11.12 -9.57
C SER A 32 15.44 -11.81 -10.76
N ALA A 33 15.98 -12.92 -11.25
CA ALA A 33 15.38 -13.68 -12.32
C ALA A 33 14.00 -14.27 -11.95
N CYS A 34 13.82 -14.72 -10.70
CA CYS A 34 12.53 -15.19 -10.19
C CYS A 34 11.51 -14.05 -10.11
N LEU A 35 11.91 -12.90 -9.54
CA LEU A 35 11.08 -11.71 -9.42
C LEU A 35 10.67 -11.17 -10.79
N LEU A 36 11.59 -11.12 -11.74
CA LEU A 36 11.30 -10.68 -13.12
C LEU A 36 10.30 -11.62 -13.82
N ARG A 37 10.40 -12.93 -13.61
CA ARG A 37 9.41 -13.87 -14.16
C ARG A 37 8.02 -13.63 -13.56
N SER A 38 7.91 -13.37 -12.26
CA SER A 38 6.65 -13.04 -11.59
C SER A 38 6.03 -11.76 -12.19
N LEU A 39 6.82 -10.68 -12.30
CA LEU A 39 6.36 -9.43 -12.89
C LEU A 39 5.91 -9.59 -14.35
N LYS A 40 6.67 -10.34 -15.16
CA LYS A 40 6.30 -10.64 -16.55
C LYS A 40 5.03 -11.48 -16.64
N SER A 41 4.83 -12.42 -15.73
CA SER A 41 3.61 -13.24 -15.68
C SER A 41 2.38 -12.35 -15.40
N GLN A 42 2.46 -11.46 -14.41
CA GLN A 42 1.38 -10.51 -14.11
C GLN A 42 1.09 -9.59 -15.31
N GLN A 43 2.12 -9.05 -15.95
CA GLN A 43 1.96 -8.22 -17.15
C GLN A 43 1.29 -9.00 -18.29
N ALA A 44 1.75 -10.21 -18.59
CA ALA A 44 1.20 -11.04 -19.65
C ALA A 44 -0.26 -11.47 -19.39
N MET A 45 -0.66 -11.67 -18.13
CA MET A 45 -2.05 -11.91 -17.78
C MET A 45 -2.95 -10.71 -18.12
N LEU A 46 -2.54 -9.50 -17.75
CA LEU A 46 -3.28 -8.26 -18.05
C LEU A 46 -3.36 -7.99 -19.56
N GLU A 47 -2.30 -8.25 -20.31
CA GLU A 47 -2.28 -8.12 -21.78
C GLU A 47 -3.20 -9.10 -22.49
N LYS A 48 -3.42 -10.29 -21.91
CA LYS A 48 -4.35 -11.31 -22.41
C LYS A 48 -5.80 -11.11 -21.97
N GLY A 49 -6.12 -10.04 -21.28
CA GLY A 49 -7.45 -9.74 -20.78
C GLY A 49 -7.78 -10.37 -19.42
N GLY A 50 -6.75 -10.75 -18.65
CA GLY A 50 -6.85 -11.33 -17.31
C GLY A 50 -7.22 -10.32 -16.24
N ARG A 51 -8.42 -9.72 -16.34
CA ARG A 51 -8.98 -8.83 -15.31
C ARG A 51 -9.17 -9.57 -13.98
N GLU A 52 -9.64 -10.80 -14.05
CA GLU A 52 -9.96 -11.61 -12.87
C GLU A 52 -8.72 -11.90 -12.01
N GLU A 53 -7.58 -12.19 -12.65
CA GLU A 53 -6.32 -12.45 -11.94
C GLU A 53 -5.79 -11.19 -11.23
N PHE A 54 -5.96 -10.02 -11.82
CA PHE A 54 -5.62 -8.75 -11.16
C PHE A 54 -6.53 -8.48 -9.97
N VAL A 55 -7.82 -8.79 -10.12
CA VAL A 55 -8.82 -8.64 -9.05
C VAL A 55 -8.55 -9.59 -7.90
N GLN A 56 -8.19 -10.85 -8.19
CA GLN A 56 -7.94 -11.88 -7.19
C GLN A 56 -6.63 -11.69 -6.44
N ASN A 57 -5.66 -10.97 -7.05
CA ASN A 57 -4.36 -10.66 -6.45
C ASN A 57 -3.70 -11.91 -5.83
N LEU A 58 -3.53 -12.97 -6.64
CA LEU A 58 -3.00 -14.24 -6.19
C LEU A 58 -1.53 -14.10 -5.76
N PRO A 59 -1.15 -14.59 -4.58
CA PRO A 59 0.22 -14.51 -4.11
C PRO A 59 1.15 -15.31 -5.03
N ALA A 60 2.26 -14.68 -5.44
CA ALA A 60 3.29 -15.39 -6.16
C ALA A 60 4.00 -16.38 -5.22
N ASP A 61 3.79 -17.66 -5.42
CA ASP A 61 4.46 -18.73 -4.65
C ASP A 61 5.82 -19.04 -5.26
N ILE A 62 6.81 -18.20 -4.94
CA ILE A 62 8.21 -18.46 -5.32
C ILE A 62 8.83 -19.29 -4.21
N ARG A 63 9.16 -20.55 -4.51
CA ARG A 63 9.79 -21.47 -3.55
C ARG A 63 11.30 -21.27 -3.51
N LEU A 64 11.79 -20.65 -2.45
CA LEU A 64 13.21 -20.46 -2.14
C LEU A 64 13.46 -20.90 -0.69
N GLN A 65 13.62 -22.21 -0.48
CA GLN A 65 13.86 -22.77 0.85
C GLN A 65 15.33 -22.54 1.26
N GLU A 66 15.61 -21.38 1.85
CA GLU A 66 16.91 -21.08 2.43
C GLU A 66 16.70 -20.38 3.77
N THR A 67 17.18 -21.04 4.84
CA THR A 67 17.22 -20.44 6.18
C THR A 67 18.31 -19.39 6.24
N VAL A 68 18.00 -18.23 6.80
CA VAL A 68 18.92 -17.12 6.93
C VAL A 68 19.33 -16.99 8.40
N LYS A 69 20.65 -16.89 8.67
CA LYS A 69 21.14 -16.66 10.03
C LYS A 69 20.75 -15.25 10.47
N SER A 70 20.42 -15.07 11.75
CA SER A 70 20.02 -13.77 12.30
C SER A 70 21.04 -12.65 12.01
N ALA A 71 22.33 -12.93 12.07
CA ALA A 71 23.40 -11.98 11.75
C ALA A 71 23.43 -11.55 10.27
N ASP A 72 22.82 -12.31 9.38
CA ASP A 72 22.80 -12.07 7.92
C ASP A 72 21.50 -11.43 7.44
N VAL A 73 20.49 -11.27 8.30
CA VAL A 73 19.13 -10.82 7.92
C VAL A 73 19.18 -9.51 7.15
N ALA A 74 19.80 -8.47 7.68
CA ALA A 74 19.87 -7.16 7.03
C ALA A 74 20.51 -7.26 5.63
N ARG A 75 21.61 -8.00 5.49
CA ARG A 75 22.27 -8.22 4.20
C ARG A 75 21.38 -8.94 3.19
N TYR A 76 20.56 -9.91 3.62
CA TYR A 76 19.62 -10.59 2.73
C TYR A 76 18.43 -9.71 2.35
N GLN A 77 17.92 -8.88 3.27
CA GLN A 77 16.88 -7.89 2.98
C GLN A 77 17.34 -6.88 1.92
N GLU A 78 18.55 -6.32 2.08
CA GLU A 78 19.18 -5.44 1.08
C GLU A 78 19.36 -6.15 -0.27
N MET A 79 19.82 -7.39 -0.27
CA MET A 79 20.01 -8.20 -1.47
C MET A 79 18.69 -8.48 -2.18
N VAL A 80 17.61 -8.80 -1.46
CA VAL A 80 16.28 -9.03 -2.04
C VAL A 80 15.72 -7.73 -2.63
N TRP A 81 15.85 -6.61 -1.91
CA TRP A 81 15.43 -5.31 -2.43
C TRP A 81 16.23 -4.90 -3.68
N ALA A 82 17.55 -5.08 -3.68
CA ALA A 82 18.38 -4.84 -4.86
C ALA A 82 17.97 -5.73 -6.04
N ALA A 83 17.66 -7.01 -5.79
CA ALA A 83 17.16 -7.94 -6.80
C ALA A 83 15.78 -7.50 -7.36
N TRP A 84 14.89 -6.96 -6.51
CA TRP A 84 13.63 -6.36 -6.91
C TRP A 84 13.82 -5.15 -7.82
N CYS A 85 14.73 -4.25 -7.44
CA CYS A 85 15.08 -3.10 -8.27
C CYS A 85 15.64 -3.53 -9.63
N ASP A 86 16.51 -4.53 -9.67
CA ASP A 86 17.06 -5.09 -10.91
C ASP A 86 15.97 -5.71 -11.78
N ALA A 87 15.05 -6.49 -11.19
CA ALA A 87 13.92 -7.08 -11.90
C ALA A 87 13.01 -6.00 -12.53
N ASN A 88 12.70 -4.95 -11.78
CA ASN A 88 11.88 -3.84 -12.25
C ASN A 88 12.57 -3.02 -13.36
N ARG A 89 13.88 -2.78 -13.28
CA ARG A 89 14.63 -2.11 -14.35
C ARG A 89 14.59 -2.92 -15.67
N ASN A 90 14.64 -4.25 -15.56
CA ASN A 90 14.64 -5.17 -16.71
C ASN A 90 13.23 -5.53 -17.21
N LEU A 91 12.17 -5.16 -16.49
CA LEU A 91 10.80 -5.32 -16.96
C LEU A 91 10.53 -4.37 -18.12
N GLN A 92 9.99 -4.90 -19.22
CA GLN A 92 9.60 -4.08 -20.39
C GLN A 92 8.24 -3.43 -20.13
N GLU A 93 8.26 -2.21 -19.65
CA GLU A 93 7.09 -1.38 -19.38
C GLU A 93 7.43 0.10 -19.54
N GLN A 94 6.41 0.94 -19.74
CA GLN A 94 6.61 2.39 -19.68
C GLN A 94 7.09 2.79 -18.28
N LYS A 95 8.22 3.44 -18.19
CA LYS A 95 8.83 3.86 -16.90
C LYS A 95 8.29 5.22 -16.48
N LEU A 96 8.36 5.48 -15.15
CA LEU A 96 8.20 6.82 -14.63
C LEU A 96 9.37 7.68 -15.12
N ILE A 97 9.09 8.87 -15.62
CA ILE A 97 10.14 9.82 -16.01
C ILE A 97 10.93 10.28 -14.78
N GLY A 98 12.18 10.74 -14.98
CA GLY A 98 12.96 11.37 -13.92
C GLY A 98 12.31 12.67 -13.43
N ALA A 99 12.39 12.93 -12.14
CA ALA A 99 11.83 14.15 -11.56
C ALA A 99 12.74 15.36 -11.87
N GLU A 100 12.25 16.27 -12.69
CA GLU A 100 12.83 17.61 -12.92
C GLU A 100 12.07 18.66 -12.10
N ASP A 101 12.45 19.94 -12.21
CA ASP A 101 11.73 21.03 -11.52
C ASP A 101 10.25 21.05 -11.96
N LEU A 102 9.34 20.98 -10.99
CA LEU A 102 7.89 20.99 -11.24
C LEU A 102 7.43 22.24 -12.01
N GLN A 103 8.16 23.37 -11.88
CA GLN A 103 7.87 24.60 -12.61
C GLN A 103 8.01 24.44 -14.14
N LEU A 104 8.79 23.47 -14.61
CA LEU A 104 8.94 23.18 -16.04
C LEU A 104 7.70 22.49 -16.63
N GLY A 105 6.80 21.94 -15.79
CA GLY A 105 5.59 21.28 -16.24
C GLY A 105 5.84 20.05 -17.12
N ARG A 106 6.91 19.30 -16.84
CA ARG A 106 7.25 18.09 -17.62
C ARG A 106 6.20 17.01 -17.42
N SER A 107 5.70 16.47 -18.52
CA SER A 107 4.67 15.45 -18.56
C SER A 107 5.07 14.26 -19.42
N ASP A 108 4.43 13.13 -19.17
CA ASP A 108 4.47 11.91 -19.95
C ASP A 108 3.10 11.21 -19.85
N ALA A 109 2.94 10.04 -20.45
CA ALA A 109 1.68 9.30 -20.36
C ALA A 109 1.92 7.80 -20.24
N TRP A 110 1.04 7.13 -19.47
CA TRP A 110 0.99 5.67 -19.39
C TRP A 110 -0.20 5.11 -20.16
N ASN A 111 0.04 4.07 -20.95
CA ASN A 111 -1.03 3.21 -21.44
C ASN A 111 -1.43 2.23 -20.33
N LEU A 112 -2.68 2.28 -19.94
CA LEU A 112 -3.21 1.36 -18.92
C LEU A 112 -3.75 0.09 -19.60
N PRO A 113 -3.79 -1.05 -18.90
CA PRO A 113 -4.31 -2.29 -19.48
C PRO A 113 -5.75 -2.15 -19.97
N GLY A 114 -5.98 -2.47 -21.25
CA GLY A 114 -7.30 -2.32 -21.87
C GLY A 114 -8.40 -3.21 -21.28
N CYS A 115 -8.02 -4.31 -20.61
CA CYS A 115 -8.96 -5.15 -19.86
C CYS A 115 -9.47 -4.48 -18.58
N LEU A 116 -8.77 -3.47 -18.05
CA LEU A 116 -9.19 -2.71 -16.87
C LEU A 116 -9.99 -1.46 -17.27
N GLU A 117 -9.58 -0.82 -18.38
CA GLU A 117 -10.29 0.35 -18.93
C GLU A 117 -9.95 0.51 -20.42
N PRO A 118 -10.96 0.51 -21.32
CA PRO A 118 -10.71 0.56 -22.77
C PRO A 118 -9.98 1.84 -23.20
N ASN A 119 -8.95 1.68 -24.04
CA ASN A 119 -8.19 2.79 -24.64
C ASN A 119 -7.67 3.83 -23.62
N ALA A 120 -7.40 3.41 -22.40
CA ALA A 120 -7.00 4.30 -21.33
C ALA A 120 -5.54 4.74 -21.49
N VAL A 121 -5.36 6.01 -21.83
CA VAL A 121 -4.07 6.71 -21.77
C VAL A 121 -4.14 7.71 -20.63
N MET A 122 -3.23 7.59 -19.67
CA MET A 122 -3.15 8.46 -18.50
C MET A 122 -1.97 9.42 -18.62
N PRO A 123 -2.17 10.67 -19.09
CA PRO A 123 -1.15 11.70 -18.97
C PRO A 123 -0.87 12.02 -17.51
N TYR A 124 0.36 12.41 -17.20
CA TYR A 124 0.72 12.85 -15.86
C TYR A 124 1.86 13.87 -15.89
N TYR A 125 1.84 14.82 -14.94
CA TYR A 125 3.02 15.60 -14.58
C TYR A 125 3.79 14.88 -13.49
N TYR A 126 5.12 14.90 -13.61
CA TYR A 126 6.01 14.40 -12.58
C TYR A 126 7.18 15.36 -12.39
N GLY A 127 7.32 15.91 -11.18
CA GLY A 127 8.36 16.90 -10.95
C GLY A 127 8.55 17.20 -9.47
N LYS A 128 9.73 17.73 -9.13
CA LYS A 128 10.14 18.05 -7.77
C LYS A 128 10.12 19.55 -7.49
N LYS A 129 10.01 19.88 -6.21
CA LYS A 129 10.19 21.23 -5.64
C LYS A 129 11.26 21.14 -4.56
N GLY A 130 12.39 21.82 -4.78
CA GLY A 130 13.53 21.79 -3.86
C GLY A 130 14.26 20.45 -3.82
N GLU A 131 15.24 20.37 -2.94
CA GLU A 131 16.11 19.20 -2.77
C GLU A 131 16.05 18.72 -1.31
N ALA A 132 16.05 17.41 -1.10
CA ALA A 132 16.17 16.80 0.22
C ALA A 132 17.65 16.55 0.56
N ALA A 133 18.04 16.73 1.81
CA ALA A 133 19.41 16.57 2.26
C ALA A 133 19.94 15.13 2.09
N ASP A 134 19.05 14.13 2.18
CA ASP A 134 19.35 12.70 1.98
C ASP A 134 19.04 12.21 0.55
N GLY A 135 18.66 13.11 -0.35
CA GLY A 135 18.29 12.83 -1.73
C GLY A 135 16.94 12.12 -1.91
N LYS A 136 16.17 11.88 -0.82
CA LYS A 136 14.87 11.22 -0.88
C LYS A 136 13.74 12.21 -0.62
N LEU A 137 12.82 12.31 -1.57
CA LEU A 137 11.74 13.28 -1.55
C LEU A 137 10.40 12.65 -1.10
N PRO A 138 9.62 13.37 -0.28
CA PRO A 138 8.22 13.04 -0.05
C PRO A 138 7.43 13.04 -1.37
N LEU A 139 6.66 11.98 -1.64
CA LEU A 139 5.81 11.88 -2.84
C LEU A 139 4.39 12.34 -2.54
N TYR A 140 3.89 13.25 -3.34
CA TYR A 140 2.51 13.72 -3.32
C TYR A 140 1.75 13.24 -4.56
N LEU A 141 0.77 12.37 -4.36
CA LEU A 141 -0.21 12.00 -5.38
C LEU A 141 -1.39 12.98 -5.29
N TYR A 142 -1.54 13.87 -6.28
CA TYR A 142 -2.64 14.81 -6.38
C TYR A 142 -3.69 14.34 -7.39
N LEU A 143 -4.95 14.34 -7.00
CA LEU A 143 -6.09 13.93 -7.80
C LEU A 143 -7.01 15.13 -8.08
N HIS A 144 -7.27 15.42 -9.35
CA HIS A 144 -8.07 16.56 -9.76
C HIS A 144 -9.59 16.31 -9.65
N GLY A 145 -10.39 17.38 -9.76
CA GLY A 145 -11.84 17.34 -9.74
C GLY A 145 -12.48 16.88 -11.06
N SER A 146 -13.82 16.88 -11.12
CA SER A 146 -14.64 16.37 -12.23
C SER A 146 -15.11 17.48 -13.20
N GLY A 147 -14.26 18.41 -13.56
CA GLY A 147 -14.48 19.32 -14.70
C GLY A 147 -14.01 18.70 -16.02
N PRO A 148 -13.94 19.49 -17.11
CA PRO A 148 -13.27 19.06 -18.32
C PRO A 148 -11.85 18.60 -18.00
N LYS A 149 -11.52 17.34 -18.29
CA LYS A 149 -10.31 16.68 -17.77
C LYS A 149 -9.01 17.43 -18.05
N GLU A 150 -8.90 18.05 -19.21
CA GLU A 150 -7.71 18.85 -19.57
C GLU A 150 -7.58 20.10 -18.69
N ALA A 151 -8.68 20.83 -18.47
CA ALA A 151 -8.70 22.04 -17.64
C ALA A 151 -8.42 21.72 -16.17
N GLU A 152 -8.99 20.63 -15.67
CA GLU A 152 -8.73 20.13 -14.31
C GLU A 152 -7.27 19.73 -14.12
N TRP A 153 -6.69 19.05 -15.09
CA TRP A 153 -5.28 18.64 -15.06
C TRP A 153 -4.33 19.84 -15.09
N GLN A 154 -4.61 20.82 -15.96
CA GLN A 154 -3.88 22.09 -16.02
C GLN A 154 -4.01 22.92 -14.73
N THR A 155 -5.16 22.87 -14.08
CA THR A 155 -5.34 23.46 -12.75
C THR A 155 -4.51 22.71 -11.70
N GLY A 156 -4.45 21.38 -11.78
CA GLY A 156 -3.67 20.53 -10.88
C GLY A 156 -2.19 20.87 -10.85
N ILE A 157 -1.56 21.08 -12.02
CA ILE A 157 -0.13 21.47 -12.05
C ILE A 157 0.09 22.84 -11.42
N LYS A 158 -0.78 23.84 -11.67
CA LYS A 158 -0.69 25.16 -11.07
C LYS A 158 -0.82 25.13 -9.53
N LEU A 159 -1.76 24.32 -9.04
CA LEU A 159 -1.92 24.10 -7.60
C LEU A 159 -0.69 23.39 -7.02
N GLY A 160 -0.20 22.33 -7.64
CA GLY A 160 0.99 21.61 -7.20
C GLY A 160 2.22 22.53 -7.09
N GLN A 161 2.40 23.42 -8.07
CA GLN A 161 3.46 24.43 -8.04
C GLN A 161 3.30 25.45 -6.91
N SER A 162 2.07 25.79 -6.53
CA SER A 162 1.75 26.84 -5.54
C SER A 162 1.82 26.36 -4.08
N PHE A 163 1.64 25.07 -3.81
CA PHE A 163 1.58 24.54 -2.44
C PHE A 163 2.92 24.66 -1.70
N GLN A 164 2.86 24.92 -0.38
CA GLN A 164 4.03 25.21 0.48
C GLN A 164 4.49 23.94 1.23
N ASP A 165 5.04 22.98 0.48
CA ASP A 165 5.40 21.66 0.99
C ASP A 165 6.82 21.18 0.59
N ALA A 166 7.60 22.01 -0.09
CA ALA A 166 8.98 21.68 -0.43
C ALA A 166 9.82 21.32 0.81
N PRO A 167 10.78 20.38 0.71
CA PRO A 167 11.08 19.58 -0.48
C PRO A 167 10.00 18.51 -0.75
N SER A 168 9.67 18.27 -2.02
CA SER A 168 8.63 17.31 -2.41
C SER A 168 8.75 16.90 -3.89
N VAL A 169 8.20 15.76 -4.25
CA VAL A 169 7.96 15.34 -5.63
C VAL A 169 6.47 15.09 -5.82
N TYR A 170 5.93 15.52 -6.95
CA TYR A 170 4.52 15.43 -7.29
C TYR A 170 4.29 14.48 -8.45
N PHE A 171 3.25 13.64 -8.32
CA PHE A 171 2.62 12.95 -9.42
C PHE A 171 1.20 13.47 -9.57
N ILE A 172 0.88 14.08 -10.72
CA ILE A 172 -0.39 14.73 -11.01
C ILE A 172 -0.96 14.09 -12.27
N PRO A 173 -1.75 13.00 -12.16
CA PRO A 173 -2.33 12.33 -13.31
C PRO A 173 -3.54 13.09 -13.85
N GLN A 174 -3.81 12.91 -15.15
CA GLN A 174 -5.09 13.22 -15.77
C GLN A 174 -5.96 11.95 -15.76
N ILE A 175 -7.25 12.08 -15.49
CA ILE A 175 -8.17 10.95 -15.67
C ILE A 175 -8.16 10.51 -17.15
N PRO A 176 -7.99 9.21 -17.46
CA PRO A 176 -7.86 8.75 -18.85
C PRO A 176 -9.13 8.99 -19.66
N ASN A 177 -10.26 8.47 -19.19
CA ASN A 177 -11.55 8.58 -19.86
C ASN A 177 -12.58 9.27 -18.97
N GLU A 178 -13.52 9.97 -19.61
CA GLU A 178 -14.67 10.58 -18.95
C GLU A 178 -15.85 9.59 -18.82
N GLY A 179 -17.00 10.08 -18.35
CA GLY A 179 -18.19 9.26 -18.18
C GLY A 179 -18.08 8.31 -16.99
N GLU A 180 -18.43 7.06 -17.19
CA GLU A 180 -18.42 6.04 -16.14
C GLU A 180 -17.02 5.80 -15.54
N TYR A 181 -15.99 6.04 -16.32
CA TYR A 181 -14.59 5.87 -15.90
C TYR A 181 -14.02 7.08 -15.15
N TYR A 182 -14.76 8.17 -15.03
CA TYR A 182 -14.31 9.38 -14.31
C TYR A 182 -14.37 9.17 -12.79
N ARG A 183 -13.58 8.18 -12.32
CA ARG A 183 -13.51 7.80 -10.92
C ARG A 183 -12.09 7.36 -10.58
N TRP A 184 -11.50 7.99 -9.56
CA TRP A 184 -10.11 7.71 -9.17
C TRP A 184 -9.89 6.35 -8.52
N TRP A 185 -10.94 5.65 -8.12
CA TRP A 185 -10.87 4.33 -7.48
C TRP A 185 -11.09 3.14 -8.42
N HIS A 186 -11.28 3.38 -9.72
CA HIS A 186 -11.42 2.29 -10.71
C HIS A 186 -10.17 1.42 -10.80
N LEU A 187 -10.32 0.16 -11.17
CA LEU A 187 -9.23 -0.83 -11.31
C LEU A 187 -8.04 -0.33 -12.11
N SER A 188 -8.28 0.39 -13.19
CA SER A 188 -7.23 0.96 -14.03
C SER A 188 -6.36 1.97 -13.28
N LYS A 189 -6.98 2.82 -12.42
CA LYS A 189 -6.29 3.79 -11.58
C LYS A 189 -5.61 3.10 -10.39
N GLN A 190 -6.21 2.06 -9.81
CA GLN A 190 -5.54 1.23 -8.81
C GLN A 190 -4.23 0.65 -9.38
N TYR A 191 -4.29 0.09 -10.60
CA TYR A 191 -3.09 -0.37 -11.31
C TYR A 191 -2.05 0.74 -11.48
N ALA A 192 -2.48 1.93 -11.93
CA ALA A 192 -1.58 3.06 -12.16
C ALA A 192 -0.92 3.55 -10.85
N PHE A 193 -1.65 3.58 -9.73
CA PHE A 193 -1.11 4.01 -8.44
C PHE A 193 -0.17 2.98 -7.83
N GLU A 194 -0.45 1.69 -7.95
CA GLU A 194 0.50 0.64 -7.57
C GLU A 194 1.78 0.71 -8.42
N LYS A 195 1.64 0.96 -9.72
CA LYS A 195 2.78 1.21 -10.63
C LYS A 195 3.59 2.43 -10.20
N LEU A 196 2.92 3.54 -9.84
CA LEU A 196 3.57 4.76 -9.34
C LEU A 196 4.39 4.46 -8.07
N ILE A 197 3.76 3.85 -7.06
CA ILE A 197 4.43 3.53 -5.80
C ILE A 197 5.63 2.61 -6.07
N ARG A 198 5.43 1.53 -6.81
CA ARG A 198 6.48 0.58 -7.16
C ARG A 198 7.66 1.25 -7.88
N GLN A 199 7.40 2.01 -8.93
CA GLN A 199 8.47 2.66 -9.71
C GLN A 199 9.11 3.81 -8.96
N GLY A 200 8.35 4.59 -8.20
CA GLY A 200 8.86 5.65 -7.34
C GLY A 200 9.81 5.12 -6.28
N LEU A 201 9.48 4.00 -5.63
CA LEU A 201 10.37 3.38 -4.63
C LEU A 201 11.62 2.73 -5.26
N VAL A 202 11.46 2.13 -6.46
CA VAL A 202 12.59 1.53 -7.21
C VAL A 202 13.55 2.60 -7.73
N SER A 203 13.11 3.84 -7.99
CA SER A 203 13.99 4.93 -8.42
C SER A 203 15.03 5.29 -7.35
N GLY A 204 14.68 5.12 -6.07
CA GLY A 204 15.50 5.51 -4.94
C GLY A 204 15.39 7.00 -4.57
N GLU A 205 14.65 7.80 -5.36
CA GLU A 205 14.44 9.25 -5.13
C GLU A 205 13.26 9.54 -4.18
N VAL A 206 12.36 8.56 -4.00
CA VAL A 206 11.16 8.70 -3.16
C VAL A 206 11.40 8.13 -1.77
N ASP A 207 11.04 8.88 -0.74
CA ASP A 207 11.01 8.38 0.64
C ASP A 207 9.76 7.50 0.85
N ALA A 208 9.97 6.19 1.01
CA ALA A 208 8.90 5.20 1.18
C ALA A 208 8.02 5.46 2.42
N ASN A 209 8.49 6.23 3.40
CA ASN A 209 7.73 6.57 4.61
C ASN A 209 7.07 7.96 4.54
N ARG A 210 7.15 8.64 3.38
CA ARG A 210 6.54 9.96 3.16
C ARG A 210 5.77 9.99 1.83
N LEU A 211 4.81 9.08 1.70
CA LEU A 211 3.86 9.07 0.59
C LEU A 211 2.56 9.70 1.05
N TYR A 212 2.03 10.64 0.27
CA TYR A 212 0.81 11.37 0.59
C TYR A 212 -0.16 11.31 -0.59
N VAL A 213 -1.46 11.14 -0.29
CA VAL A 213 -2.54 11.21 -1.29
C VAL A 213 -3.52 12.30 -0.91
N PHE A 214 -3.87 13.14 -1.86
CA PHE A 214 -4.85 14.21 -1.65
C PHE A 214 -5.51 14.60 -2.97
N GLY A 215 -6.64 15.26 -2.89
CA GLY A 215 -7.35 15.69 -4.09
C GLY A 215 -8.57 16.54 -3.78
N ILE A 216 -9.16 17.11 -4.82
CA ILE A 216 -10.26 18.08 -4.74
C ILE A 216 -11.48 17.53 -5.45
N SER A 217 -12.68 17.68 -4.86
CA SER A 217 -13.95 17.28 -5.47
C SER A 217 -13.95 15.77 -5.79
N GLU A 218 -14.01 15.37 -7.06
CA GLU A 218 -13.86 13.96 -7.46
C GLU A 218 -12.54 13.37 -6.97
N GLY A 219 -11.45 14.15 -6.98
CA GLY A 219 -10.18 13.77 -6.36
C GLY A 219 -10.26 13.70 -4.83
N GLY A 220 -11.16 14.44 -4.21
CA GLY A 220 -11.47 14.35 -2.77
C GLY A 220 -12.13 13.01 -2.44
N TYR A 221 -13.14 12.59 -3.21
CA TYR A 221 -13.72 11.24 -3.09
C TYR A 221 -12.68 10.15 -3.31
N GLY A 222 -11.90 10.27 -4.40
CA GLY A 222 -10.83 9.32 -4.72
C GLY A 222 -9.78 9.21 -3.63
N SER A 223 -9.25 10.34 -3.13
CA SER A 223 -8.23 10.34 -2.09
C SER A 223 -8.75 9.79 -0.75
N GLN A 224 -10.05 9.99 -0.42
CA GLN A 224 -10.66 9.38 0.76
C GLN A 224 -10.72 7.85 0.65
N ARG A 225 -11.13 7.31 -0.51
CA ARG A 225 -11.14 5.85 -0.76
C ARG A 225 -9.73 5.27 -0.77
N LEU A 226 -8.80 5.91 -1.48
CA LEU A 226 -7.40 5.47 -1.54
C LEU A 226 -6.70 5.55 -0.17
N ALA A 227 -7.07 6.54 0.67
CA ALA A 227 -6.57 6.63 2.04
C ALA A 227 -6.89 5.38 2.85
N SER A 228 -8.14 4.90 2.77
CA SER A 228 -8.57 3.69 3.47
C SER A 228 -8.04 2.41 2.82
N PHE A 229 -8.08 2.30 1.49
CA PHE A 229 -7.72 1.08 0.77
C PHE A 229 -6.21 0.80 0.78
N TYR A 230 -5.37 1.84 0.74
CA TYR A 230 -3.92 1.77 0.71
C TYR A 230 -3.25 2.43 1.93
N ALA A 231 -3.92 2.49 3.08
CA ALA A 231 -3.41 3.16 4.27
C ALA A 231 -2.01 2.69 4.70
N ASP A 232 -1.67 1.44 4.43
CA ASP A 232 -0.36 0.86 4.71
C ASP A 232 0.80 1.43 3.87
N TYR A 233 0.50 2.24 2.84
CA TYR A 233 1.51 2.98 2.07
C TYR A 233 1.59 4.46 2.45
N TRP A 234 0.48 5.06 2.88
CA TRP A 234 0.45 6.50 3.12
C TRP A 234 1.00 6.89 4.48
N ALA A 235 1.74 8.00 4.52
CA ALA A 235 2.04 8.70 5.77
C ALA A 235 0.83 9.54 6.21
N ALA A 236 0.15 10.16 5.25
CA ALA A 236 -1.09 10.90 5.48
C ALA A 236 -1.93 11.03 4.20
N ALA A 237 -3.21 11.34 4.37
CA ALA A 237 -4.16 11.63 3.31
C ALA A 237 -4.89 12.94 3.56
N GLY A 238 -5.28 13.61 2.45
CA GLY A 238 -5.89 14.94 2.50
C GLY A 238 -7.03 15.14 1.51
N PRO A 239 -8.15 14.43 1.62
CA PRO A 239 -9.33 14.74 0.82
C PRO A 239 -9.83 16.17 1.05
N MET A 240 -10.30 16.82 -0.03
CA MET A 240 -10.85 18.19 0.00
C MET A 240 -12.12 18.26 -0.84
N ALA A 241 -13.16 18.92 -0.29
CA ALA A 241 -14.45 19.14 -0.95
C ALA A 241 -15.04 17.85 -1.58
N GLY A 242 -14.83 16.70 -0.92
CA GLY A 242 -15.39 15.39 -1.25
C GLY A 242 -16.39 14.96 -0.19
N GLY A 243 -16.69 13.68 -0.13
CA GLY A 243 -17.58 13.10 0.88
C GLY A 243 -18.04 11.70 0.51
N GLU A 244 -17.27 10.69 0.92
CA GLU A 244 -17.64 9.29 0.74
C GLU A 244 -18.47 8.77 1.92
N PRO A 245 -19.49 7.96 1.66
CA PRO A 245 -20.09 7.14 2.69
C PRO A 245 -19.04 6.26 3.39
N LEU A 246 -19.09 6.13 4.72
CA LEU A 246 -18.14 5.38 5.52
C LEU A 246 -17.95 3.92 5.07
N LYS A 247 -18.99 3.33 4.49
CA LYS A 247 -18.94 2.00 3.88
C LYS A 247 -17.91 1.89 2.73
N ASN A 248 -17.64 2.98 2.02
CA ASN A 248 -16.72 3.03 0.89
C ASN A 248 -15.29 3.39 1.30
N ALA A 249 -15.12 3.94 2.50
CA ALA A 249 -13.84 4.36 3.06
C ALA A 249 -13.85 4.19 4.59
N PRO A 250 -13.78 2.93 5.09
CA PRO A 250 -13.74 2.64 6.51
C PRO A 250 -12.63 3.41 7.23
N VAL A 251 -12.96 4.10 8.32
CA VAL A 251 -12.00 4.95 9.05
C VAL A 251 -10.97 4.11 9.83
N GLU A 252 -11.33 2.90 10.20
CA GLU A 252 -10.47 1.97 10.93
C GLU A 252 -9.17 1.69 10.18
N ASN A 253 -9.22 1.58 8.86
CA ASN A 253 -8.04 1.36 8.03
C ASN A 253 -7.04 2.52 8.11
N CYS A 254 -7.53 3.74 8.43
CA CYS A 254 -6.70 4.94 8.57
C CYS A 254 -6.10 5.12 9.98
N ALA A 255 -6.21 4.13 10.86
CA ALA A 255 -5.77 4.27 12.26
C ALA A 255 -4.31 4.72 12.42
N ASN A 256 -3.41 4.30 11.53
CA ASN A 256 -1.97 4.54 11.63
C ASN A 256 -1.45 5.70 10.77
N ILE A 257 -2.32 6.41 10.04
CA ILE A 257 -1.92 7.53 9.18
C ILE A 257 -2.46 8.86 9.70
N GLY A 258 -1.89 9.98 9.20
CA GLY A 258 -2.51 11.29 9.36
C GLY A 258 -3.69 11.44 8.40
N PHE A 259 -4.82 11.96 8.84
CA PHE A 259 -6.00 12.15 7.99
C PHE A 259 -6.53 13.58 8.09
N SER A 260 -6.38 14.37 7.03
CA SER A 260 -6.95 15.73 6.92
C SER A 260 -8.14 15.70 5.98
N PHE A 261 -9.27 16.29 6.39
CA PHE A 261 -10.41 16.44 5.49
C PHE A 261 -11.03 17.84 5.63
N LEU A 262 -11.04 18.60 4.54
CA LEU A 262 -11.53 19.96 4.50
C LEU A 262 -12.68 20.05 3.49
N THR A 263 -13.87 20.48 3.95
CA THR A 263 -15.06 20.70 3.11
C THR A 263 -15.73 21.99 3.51
N GLY A 264 -16.35 22.70 2.56
CA GLY A 264 -17.16 23.88 2.90
C GLY A 264 -18.38 23.49 3.75
N ALA A 265 -18.67 24.25 4.79
CA ALA A 265 -19.82 24.00 5.66
C ALA A 265 -21.15 24.10 4.89
N ASP A 266 -21.17 24.91 3.82
CA ASP A 266 -22.33 25.12 2.95
C ASP A 266 -22.26 24.32 1.63
N ASP A 267 -21.35 23.34 1.52
CA ASP A 267 -21.23 22.44 0.38
C ASP A 267 -22.24 21.28 0.48
N MET A 268 -23.52 21.60 0.22
CA MET A 268 -24.63 20.65 0.32
C MET A 268 -24.76 19.71 -0.89
N GLY A 269 -24.04 19.95 -1.98
CA GLY A 269 -24.07 19.11 -3.17
C GLY A 269 -23.62 17.68 -2.83
N PHE A 270 -24.43 16.67 -3.22
CA PHE A 270 -24.19 15.26 -2.91
C PHE A 270 -23.96 14.98 -1.41
N TYR A 271 -24.46 15.84 -0.52
CA TYR A 271 -24.30 15.74 0.94
C TYR A 271 -22.83 15.78 1.41
N ARG A 272 -21.95 16.47 0.69
CA ARG A 272 -20.51 16.48 1.01
C ARG A 272 -20.21 17.00 2.41
N ASN A 273 -20.87 18.08 2.84
CA ASN A 273 -20.73 18.61 4.20
C ASN A 273 -21.23 17.61 5.26
N GLU A 274 -22.36 16.93 5.05
CA GLU A 274 -22.88 15.93 5.98
C GLU A 274 -21.98 14.68 6.03
N LEU A 275 -21.55 14.16 4.89
CA LEU A 275 -20.65 13.01 4.82
C LEU A 275 -19.28 13.31 5.44
N THR A 276 -18.78 14.54 5.28
CA THR A 276 -17.57 15.00 5.99
C THR A 276 -17.81 15.04 7.50
N TYR A 277 -18.94 15.54 7.95
CA TYR A 277 -19.31 15.54 9.38
C TYR A 277 -19.43 14.11 9.93
N TYR A 278 -20.05 13.17 9.21
CA TYR A 278 -20.12 11.76 9.64
C TYR A 278 -18.74 11.12 9.68
N THR A 279 -17.84 11.48 8.76
CA THR A 279 -16.45 11.04 8.79
C THR A 279 -15.73 11.60 10.02
N GLN A 280 -15.94 12.87 10.38
CA GLN A 280 -15.39 13.46 11.60
C GLN A 280 -15.87 12.72 12.86
N VAL A 281 -17.19 12.52 12.98
CA VAL A 281 -17.78 11.79 14.12
C VAL A 281 -17.21 10.37 14.23
N ALA A 282 -17.00 9.70 13.10
CA ALA A 282 -16.43 8.35 13.10
C ALA A 282 -14.95 8.35 13.56
N PHE A 283 -14.12 9.30 13.10
CA PHE A 283 -12.73 9.43 13.55
C PHE A 283 -12.66 9.81 15.04
N ASP A 284 -13.45 10.79 15.49
CA ASP A 284 -13.52 11.19 16.91
C ASP A 284 -13.90 10.01 17.80
N SER A 285 -14.93 9.24 17.38
CA SER A 285 -15.40 8.05 18.12
C SER A 285 -14.36 6.94 18.16
N ALA A 286 -13.68 6.67 17.03
CA ALA A 286 -12.64 5.67 16.95
C ALA A 286 -11.41 6.06 17.81
N GLN A 287 -11.00 7.31 17.77
CA GLN A 287 -9.91 7.85 18.59
C GLN A 287 -10.25 7.79 20.08
N LEU A 288 -11.49 8.13 20.45
CA LEU A 288 -11.94 8.04 21.85
C LEU A 288 -11.96 6.58 22.35
N ALA A 289 -12.43 5.67 21.53
CA ALA A 289 -12.50 4.24 21.87
C ALA A 289 -11.11 3.58 21.95
N ARG A 290 -10.18 4.02 21.08
CA ARG A 290 -8.83 3.46 20.98
C ARG A 290 -7.80 4.54 20.65
N PRO A 291 -7.37 5.35 21.63
CA PRO A 291 -6.46 6.47 21.37
C PRO A 291 -5.02 6.03 21.08
N LEU A 292 -4.61 4.86 21.53
CA LEU A 292 -3.24 4.36 21.46
C LEU A 292 -3.18 2.93 20.92
N SER A 293 -2.12 2.67 20.16
CA SER A 293 -1.71 1.32 19.76
C SER A 293 -1.14 0.49 20.93
N ALA A 294 -0.82 -0.76 20.69
CA ALA A 294 -0.16 -1.64 21.65
C ALA A 294 1.18 -1.09 22.16
N ASP A 295 1.94 -0.36 21.31
CA ASP A 295 3.21 0.29 21.66
C ASP A 295 3.05 1.76 22.11
N LYS A 296 1.82 2.18 22.43
CA LYS A 296 1.47 3.54 22.89
C LYS A 296 1.65 4.65 21.84
N THR A 297 1.76 4.31 20.56
CA THR A 297 1.71 5.29 19.46
C THR A 297 0.28 5.81 19.29
N PRO A 298 0.06 7.13 19.12
CA PRO A 298 -1.27 7.69 18.89
C PRO A 298 -1.91 7.15 17.60
N LEU A 299 -3.16 6.67 17.70
CA LEU A 299 -3.98 6.24 16.58
C LEU A 299 -4.96 7.35 16.14
N PHE A 300 -5.50 7.22 14.93
CA PHE A 300 -6.53 8.11 14.38
C PHE A 300 -6.17 9.60 14.45
N ARG A 301 -4.92 9.97 14.17
CA ARG A 301 -4.50 11.37 14.13
C ARG A 301 -5.18 12.06 12.94
N HIS A 302 -6.08 12.98 13.22
CA HIS A 302 -6.86 13.62 12.17
C HIS A 302 -7.08 15.13 12.39
N ARG A 303 -7.45 15.80 11.30
CA ARG A 303 -7.93 17.17 11.25
C ARG A 303 -9.07 17.22 10.22
N ILE A 304 -10.29 17.17 10.67
CA ILE A 304 -11.48 17.20 9.81
C ILE A 304 -12.28 18.45 10.15
N HIS A 305 -12.49 19.32 9.16
CA HIS A 305 -13.15 20.62 9.39
C HIS A 305 -14.16 20.93 8.28
N LEU A 306 -15.33 21.36 8.70
CA LEU A 306 -16.28 22.09 7.88
C LEU A 306 -15.91 23.58 7.95
N LEU A 307 -15.54 24.18 6.81
CA LEU A 307 -15.09 25.56 6.72
C LEU A 307 -16.28 26.50 6.64
N PRO A 308 -16.53 27.37 7.66
CA PRO A 308 -17.70 28.22 7.71
C PRO A 308 -17.78 29.21 6.54
N GLY A 309 -18.98 29.39 5.96
CA GLY A 309 -19.24 30.32 4.87
C GLY A 309 -18.65 29.89 3.51
N MET A 310 -18.05 28.70 3.43
CA MET A 310 -17.54 28.14 2.18
C MET A 310 -18.48 27.09 1.62
N GLN A 311 -18.67 27.15 0.33
CA GLN A 311 -19.37 26.12 -0.48
C GLN A 311 -18.35 25.15 -1.06
N HIS A 312 -18.50 24.78 -2.34
CA HIS A 312 -17.62 23.81 -3.00
C HIS A 312 -16.17 24.31 -3.20
N HIS A 313 -15.98 25.61 -3.33
CA HIS A 313 -14.65 26.22 -3.36
C HIS A 313 -14.18 26.51 -1.94
N ILE A 314 -12.98 25.99 -1.58
CA ILE A 314 -12.38 26.14 -0.25
C ILE A 314 -10.94 26.63 -0.33
N THR A 315 -10.31 26.91 0.81
CA THR A 315 -8.89 27.22 0.89
C THR A 315 -8.08 25.92 0.80
N TYR A 316 -7.49 25.63 -0.35
CA TYR A 316 -6.75 24.39 -0.61
C TYR A 316 -5.34 24.34 0.02
N GLY A 317 -4.67 25.47 0.15
CA GLY A 317 -3.28 25.56 0.57
C GLY A 317 -2.97 25.10 1.99
N LEU A 318 -3.99 24.82 2.81
CA LEU A 318 -3.82 24.35 4.18
C LEU A 318 -3.47 22.87 4.28
N THR A 319 -3.73 22.07 3.24
CA THR A 319 -3.67 20.62 3.30
C THR A 319 -2.24 20.11 3.29
N THR A 320 -1.43 20.43 2.30
CA THR A 320 -0.09 19.84 2.14
C THR A 320 0.90 20.21 3.25
N PRO A 321 0.88 21.45 3.83
CA PRO A 321 1.71 21.76 5.02
C PRO A 321 1.37 20.92 6.25
N TRP A 322 0.13 20.46 6.36
CA TRP A 322 -0.26 19.56 7.44
C TRP A 322 0.15 18.11 7.14
N LEU A 323 -0.04 17.64 5.91
CA LEU A 323 0.34 16.26 5.52
C LEU A 323 1.83 16.00 5.74
N LYS A 324 2.71 16.95 5.37
CA LYS A 324 4.17 16.77 5.46
C LYS A 324 4.72 16.57 6.89
N GLN A 325 3.89 16.79 7.92
CA GLN A 325 4.27 16.56 9.31
C GLN A 325 4.28 15.07 9.68
N PHE A 326 3.68 14.22 8.86
CA PHE A 326 3.53 12.81 9.14
C PHE A 326 4.61 11.97 8.44
N VAL A 327 5.08 10.97 9.15
CA VAL A 327 5.95 9.92 8.63
C VAL A 327 5.26 8.60 8.92
N ARG A 328 5.20 7.72 7.94
CA ARG A 328 4.61 6.39 8.08
C ARG A 328 5.44 5.53 9.04
N ASN A 329 4.78 4.83 9.95
CA ASN A 329 5.36 3.69 10.64
C ASN A 329 5.11 2.43 9.78
N PRO A 330 6.13 1.80 9.19
CA PRO A 330 5.94 0.60 8.37
C PRO A 330 5.65 -0.67 9.21
N TYR A 331 5.84 -0.61 10.54
CA TYR A 331 5.72 -1.73 11.47
C TYR A 331 4.83 -1.42 12.67
N PRO A 332 3.56 -1.00 12.44
CA PRO A 332 2.68 -0.70 13.58
C PRO A 332 2.38 -1.97 14.36
N LYS A 333 2.39 -1.86 15.69
CA LYS A 333 2.03 -2.97 16.59
C LYS A 333 0.52 -3.15 16.79
N THR A 334 -0.26 -2.24 16.22
CA THR A 334 -1.72 -2.34 16.10
C THR A 334 -2.10 -2.14 14.64
N VAL A 335 -2.81 -3.08 14.08
CA VAL A 335 -3.37 -3.00 12.72
C VAL A 335 -4.87 -3.21 12.82
N LEU A 336 -5.61 -2.25 12.30
CA LEU A 336 -7.06 -2.29 12.13
C LEU A 336 -7.34 -2.28 10.64
N TRP A 337 -7.91 -3.36 10.12
CA TRP A 337 -8.10 -3.52 8.68
C TRP A 337 -9.47 -4.12 8.37
N GLU A 338 -10.34 -3.32 7.79
CA GLU A 338 -11.52 -3.83 7.10
C GLU A 338 -11.13 -4.16 5.66
N ASP A 339 -11.06 -5.45 5.33
CA ASP A 339 -10.84 -5.95 3.97
C ASP A 339 -12.16 -5.88 3.21
N TYR A 340 -12.28 -4.86 2.37
CA TYR A 340 -13.46 -4.56 1.57
C TYR A 340 -13.11 -4.46 0.09
N GLU A 341 -14.13 -4.55 -0.74
CA GLU A 341 -14.00 -4.42 -2.18
C GLU A 341 -14.02 -2.96 -2.62
N MET A 342 -13.07 -2.57 -3.45
CA MET A 342 -13.04 -1.30 -4.15
C MET A 342 -12.98 -1.56 -5.67
N ASP A 343 -14.06 -1.24 -6.37
CA ASP A 343 -14.23 -1.50 -7.81
C ASP A 343 -13.98 -2.97 -8.20
N GLY A 344 -14.59 -3.90 -7.48
CA GLY A 344 -14.48 -5.34 -7.73
C GLY A 344 -13.20 -5.99 -7.23
N ARG A 345 -12.29 -5.26 -6.58
CA ARG A 345 -11.02 -5.78 -6.09
C ARG A 345 -10.89 -5.68 -4.58
N ARG A 346 -10.34 -6.73 -3.97
CA ARG A 346 -9.90 -6.76 -2.57
C ARG A 346 -8.39 -6.92 -2.53
N ARG A 347 -7.74 -6.34 -1.54
CA ARG A 347 -6.29 -6.50 -1.35
C ARG A 347 -5.98 -7.78 -0.59
N SER A 348 -4.89 -8.44 -0.97
CA SER A 348 -4.37 -9.61 -0.23
C SER A 348 -3.56 -9.22 1.00
N GLY A 349 -2.90 -8.05 1.00
CA GLY A 349 -1.98 -7.64 2.05
C GLY A 349 -2.27 -6.26 2.63
N PHE A 350 -1.98 -6.09 3.94
CA PHE A 350 -2.09 -4.82 4.64
C PHE A 350 -1.11 -4.79 5.82
N TYR A 351 -0.14 -3.86 5.83
CA TYR A 351 1.01 -3.83 6.74
C TYR A 351 1.80 -5.14 6.73
N ASN A 352 1.68 -5.94 7.78
CA ASN A 352 2.36 -7.24 7.92
C ASN A 352 1.39 -8.44 7.89
N LEU A 353 0.14 -8.20 7.52
CA LEU A 353 -0.86 -9.25 7.30
C LEU A 353 -1.02 -9.55 5.81
N GLN A 354 -1.15 -10.83 5.46
CA GLN A 354 -1.57 -11.29 4.15
C GLN A 354 -2.68 -12.32 4.29
N VAL A 355 -3.78 -12.11 3.60
CA VAL A 355 -4.90 -13.06 3.53
C VAL A 355 -4.57 -14.08 2.45
N LEU A 356 -4.44 -15.35 2.84
CA LEU A 356 -4.24 -16.47 1.94
C LEU A 356 -5.57 -17.12 1.56
N GLU A 357 -6.50 -17.21 2.49
CA GLU A 357 -7.86 -17.70 2.28
C GLU A 357 -8.83 -16.83 3.08
N ARG A 358 -9.85 -16.32 2.41
CA ARG A 358 -10.90 -15.53 3.07
C ARG A 358 -11.90 -16.45 3.77
N PRO A 359 -12.42 -16.06 4.94
CA PRO A 359 -13.41 -16.87 5.65
C PRO A 359 -14.76 -16.91 4.92
N SER A 360 -15.06 -15.88 4.11
CA SER A 360 -16.28 -15.76 3.34
C SER A 360 -16.14 -14.68 2.27
N GLU A 361 -17.16 -14.52 1.44
CA GLU A 361 -17.28 -13.40 0.47
C GLU A 361 -17.65 -12.05 1.14
N GLN A 362 -18.02 -12.07 2.43
CA GLN A 362 -18.34 -10.87 3.17
C GLN A 362 -17.10 -10.04 3.47
N ARG A 363 -17.27 -8.76 3.81
CA ARG A 363 -16.20 -7.93 4.36
C ARG A 363 -15.68 -8.55 5.63
N THR A 364 -14.38 -8.54 5.80
CA THR A 364 -13.73 -9.12 6.97
C THR A 364 -12.93 -8.04 7.70
N TYR A 365 -13.13 -7.93 9.00
CA TYR A 365 -12.38 -7.00 9.85
C TYR A 365 -11.33 -7.76 10.63
N TYR A 366 -10.09 -7.36 10.46
CA TYR A 366 -8.92 -7.86 11.17
C TYR A 366 -8.46 -6.80 12.17
N GLU A 367 -8.44 -7.15 13.43
CA GLU A 367 -7.91 -6.33 14.52
C GLU A 367 -6.72 -7.06 15.12
N MET A 368 -5.51 -6.59 14.84
CA MET A 368 -4.27 -7.19 15.31
C MET A 368 -3.56 -6.29 16.31
N ASP A 369 -3.10 -6.89 17.40
CA ASP A 369 -2.17 -6.29 18.35
C ASP A 369 -0.96 -7.19 18.56
N ILE A 370 0.21 -6.57 18.66
CA ILE A 370 1.46 -7.25 18.99
C ILE A 370 1.97 -6.69 20.32
N ASP A 371 1.95 -7.52 21.38
CA ASP A 371 2.58 -7.23 22.65
C ASP A 371 3.74 -8.19 22.89
N ARG A 372 4.96 -7.68 22.92
CA ARG A 372 6.18 -8.48 22.96
C ARG A 372 6.18 -9.56 21.88
N ASN A 373 6.12 -10.84 22.23
CA ASN A 373 6.11 -11.97 21.28
C ASN A 373 4.72 -12.61 21.09
N VAL A 374 3.65 -11.93 21.50
CA VAL A 374 2.28 -12.39 21.31
C VAL A 374 1.59 -11.55 20.26
N VAL A 375 1.19 -12.19 19.17
CA VAL A 375 0.36 -11.61 18.11
C VAL A 375 -1.07 -12.05 18.35
N SER A 376 -1.93 -11.11 18.73
CA SER A 376 -3.35 -11.35 18.97
C SER A 376 -4.16 -10.78 17.81
N ILE A 377 -4.95 -11.60 17.13
CA ILE A 377 -5.78 -11.20 16.00
C ILE A 377 -7.23 -11.54 16.31
N LYS A 378 -8.10 -10.55 16.19
CA LYS A 378 -9.55 -10.76 16.18
C LYS A 378 -10.03 -10.67 14.73
N VAL A 379 -10.81 -11.64 14.29
CA VAL A 379 -11.34 -11.69 12.93
C VAL A 379 -12.86 -11.77 12.97
N SER A 380 -13.50 -10.84 12.27
CA SER A 380 -14.97 -10.76 12.22
C SER A 380 -15.46 -10.48 10.81
N ASN A 381 -16.56 -11.10 10.42
CA ASN A 381 -17.34 -10.65 9.27
C ASN A 381 -18.06 -9.36 9.63
N VAL A 382 -18.12 -8.42 8.69
CA VAL A 382 -18.76 -7.10 8.89
C VAL A 382 -19.99 -6.98 8.00
N LEU A 383 -21.14 -6.74 8.63
CA LEU A 383 -22.39 -6.51 7.95
C LEU A 383 -22.79 -5.04 8.09
N TYR A 384 -23.07 -4.40 6.95
CA TYR A 384 -23.57 -3.04 6.88
C TYR A 384 -25.05 -3.04 6.59
N THR A 385 -25.82 -2.36 7.43
CA THR A 385 -27.24 -2.08 7.19
C THR A 385 -27.42 -0.59 6.98
N THR A 386 -27.86 -0.17 5.80
CA THR A 386 -28.16 1.25 5.52
C THR A 386 -29.34 1.70 6.39
N THR A 387 -29.14 2.70 7.25
CA THR A 387 -30.16 3.26 8.12
C THR A 387 -30.72 4.58 7.59
N LEU A 388 -29.98 5.27 6.73
CA LEU A 388 -30.45 6.47 6.03
C LEU A 388 -29.91 6.47 4.61
N LYS A 389 -30.83 6.51 3.63
CA LYS A 389 -30.53 6.64 2.21
C LYS A 389 -31.18 7.87 1.64
N ASP A 390 -30.41 8.65 0.90
CA ASP A 390 -30.96 9.78 0.13
C ASP A 390 -31.80 9.29 -1.04
N LYS A 391 -32.93 9.95 -1.27
CA LYS A 391 -33.87 9.60 -2.36
C LYS A 391 -33.49 10.22 -3.71
N ARG A 392 -32.75 11.33 -3.70
CA ARG A 392 -32.43 12.10 -4.92
C ARG A 392 -31.26 11.49 -5.68
N TRP A 393 -30.18 11.15 -4.95
CA TRP A 393 -28.93 10.67 -5.52
C TRP A 393 -28.68 9.17 -5.26
N GLY A 394 -29.55 8.56 -4.43
CA GLY A 394 -29.39 7.17 -4.03
C GLY A 394 -28.19 6.91 -3.12
N ILE A 395 -27.66 7.94 -2.46
CA ILE A 395 -26.47 7.86 -1.62
C ILE A 395 -26.86 7.26 -0.27
N ASP A 396 -26.13 6.23 0.16
CA ASP A 396 -26.24 5.68 1.50
C ASP A 396 -25.51 6.60 2.48
N LEU A 397 -26.27 7.34 3.32
CA LEU A 397 -25.71 8.37 4.20
C LEU A 397 -25.28 7.84 5.55
N LYS A 398 -26.06 6.92 6.15
CA LYS A 398 -25.78 6.34 7.46
C LYS A 398 -25.93 4.82 7.45
N PHE A 399 -25.14 4.18 8.33
CA PHE A 399 -25.11 2.73 8.46
C PHE A 399 -25.13 2.32 9.93
N ALA A 400 -25.78 1.18 10.21
CA ALA A 400 -25.45 0.35 11.36
C ALA A 400 -24.44 -0.73 10.91
N ARG A 401 -23.51 -1.09 11.78
CA ARG A 401 -22.57 -2.19 11.56
C ARG A 401 -22.79 -3.26 12.62
N SER A 402 -22.77 -4.52 12.21
CA SER A 402 -22.70 -5.66 13.11
C SER A 402 -21.50 -6.52 12.76
N TYR A 403 -20.97 -7.21 13.78
CA TYR A 403 -19.78 -8.02 13.67
C TYR A 403 -20.10 -9.44 14.15
N GLU A 404 -19.75 -10.42 13.31
CA GLU A 404 -19.86 -11.83 13.64
C GLU A 404 -18.48 -12.46 13.59
N GLN A 405 -18.13 -13.29 14.59
CA GLN A 405 -16.84 -13.96 14.60
C GLN A 405 -16.66 -14.78 13.32
N ALA A 406 -15.57 -14.54 12.58
CA ALA A 406 -15.25 -15.29 11.39
C ALA A 406 -14.40 -16.52 11.69
N THR A 407 -14.61 -17.58 10.92
CA THR A 407 -13.86 -18.85 10.98
C THR A 407 -13.66 -19.40 9.57
N GLY A 408 -12.66 -20.27 9.36
CA GLY A 408 -12.41 -20.94 8.09
C GLY A 408 -11.52 -20.16 7.13
N GLY A 409 -10.78 -19.17 7.62
CA GLY A 409 -9.80 -18.42 6.84
C GLY A 409 -8.35 -18.86 7.10
N LYS A 410 -7.43 -18.31 6.31
CA LYS A 410 -5.98 -18.50 6.47
C LYS A 410 -5.24 -17.20 6.30
N LEU A 411 -4.33 -16.90 7.23
CA LEU A 411 -3.49 -15.70 7.23
C LEU A 411 -2.01 -16.09 7.18
N ARG A 412 -1.22 -15.20 6.58
CA ARG A 412 0.22 -15.12 6.78
C ARG A 412 0.53 -13.85 7.54
N VAL A 413 1.20 -14.00 8.68
CA VAL A 413 1.67 -12.90 9.52
C VAL A 413 3.16 -12.76 9.29
N TYR A 414 3.58 -11.68 8.66
CA TYR A 414 4.99 -11.36 8.47
C TYR A 414 5.57 -10.72 9.72
N LEU A 415 6.82 -11.06 10.03
CA LEU A 415 7.50 -10.66 11.26
C LEU A 415 8.92 -10.17 10.99
N ASN A 416 9.34 -9.18 11.77
CA ASN A 416 10.72 -8.71 11.86
C ASN A 416 11.08 -8.37 13.31
N ASP A 417 12.32 -7.96 13.56
CA ASP A 417 12.84 -7.61 14.87
C ASP A 417 12.22 -6.37 15.53
N SER A 418 11.58 -5.49 14.74
CA SER A 418 10.78 -4.39 15.27
C SER A 418 9.43 -4.83 15.84
N LEU A 419 8.92 -5.98 15.38
CA LEU A 419 7.64 -6.53 15.82
C LEU A 419 7.78 -7.54 16.95
N VAL A 420 8.77 -8.45 16.87
CA VAL A 420 8.99 -9.56 17.82
C VAL A 420 10.48 -9.82 18.07
N ASP A 421 10.80 -10.47 19.17
CA ASP A 421 12.14 -10.96 19.50
C ASP A 421 12.33 -12.40 18.99
N PHE A 422 13.09 -12.61 17.91
CA PHE A 422 13.34 -13.93 17.33
C PHE A 422 14.13 -14.90 18.21
N THR A 423 14.70 -14.42 19.32
CA THR A 423 15.41 -15.30 20.29
C THR A 423 14.44 -16.06 21.21
N ARG A 424 13.14 -15.71 21.16
CA ARG A 424 12.07 -16.28 22.00
C ARG A 424 10.98 -16.87 21.11
N PRO A 425 10.21 -17.85 21.61
CA PRO A 425 9.03 -18.33 20.92
C PRO A 425 8.02 -17.20 20.65
N VAL A 426 7.41 -17.24 19.48
CA VAL A 426 6.30 -16.36 19.09
C VAL A 426 5.00 -17.13 19.28
N THR A 427 4.01 -16.47 19.85
CA THR A 427 2.64 -16.99 19.95
C THR A 427 1.72 -16.21 19.02
N VAL A 428 0.89 -16.90 18.25
CA VAL A 428 -0.19 -16.28 17.48
C VAL A 428 -1.51 -16.80 18.01
N CYS A 429 -2.38 -15.86 18.40
CA CYS A 429 -3.74 -16.15 18.85
C CYS A 429 -4.74 -15.54 17.87
N ILE A 430 -5.74 -16.32 17.42
CA ILE A 430 -6.85 -15.80 16.61
C ILE A 430 -8.15 -16.05 17.37
N ASN A 431 -8.96 -15.00 17.54
CA ASN A 431 -10.23 -15.03 18.27
C ASN A 431 -10.08 -15.65 19.69
N GLY A 432 -8.97 -15.34 20.37
CA GLY A 432 -8.67 -15.83 21.72
C GLY A 432 -8.12 -17.28 21.80
N ARG A 433 -8.00 -17.96 20.66
CA ARG A 433 -7.43 -19.31 20.57
C ARG A 433 -5.98 -19.24 20.10
N GLU A 434 -5.06 -19.91 20.78
CA GLU A 434 -3.70 -20.13 20.30
C GLU A 434 -3.72 -21.02 19.07
N VAL A 435 -3.20 -20.50 17.93
CA VAL A 435 -3.11 -21.20 16.65
C VAL A 435 -1.66 -21.50 16.23
N PHE A 436 -0.71 -20.84 16.89
CA PHE A 436 0.71 -21.11 16.72
C PHE A 436 1.48 -20.73 17.98
N HIS A 437 2.42 -21.60 18.39
CA HIS A 437 3.45 -21.31 19.38
C HIS A 437 4.75 -21.99 19.00
N GLY A 438 5.83 -21.22 18.83
CA GLY A 438 7.11 -21.80 18.44
C GLY A 438 8.16 -20.79 18.05
N THR A 439 9.36 -21.31 17.75
CA THR A 439 10.46 -20.52 17.23
C THR A 439 10.22 -20.19 15.76
N VAL A 440 10.40 -18.93 15.40
CA VAL A 440 10.28 -18.45 14.01
C VAL A 440 11.68 -18.14 13.49
N GLN A 441 12.05 -18.76 12.36
CA GLN A 441 13.38 -18.60 11.76
C GLN A 441 13.31 -17.69 10.53
N PRO A 442 14.25 -16.72 10.41
CA PRO A 442 14.41 -15.96 9.18
C PRO A 442 14.69 -16.87 7.98
N ASN A 443 14.09 -16.56 6.85
CA ASN A 443 14.26 -17.32 5.62
C ASN A 443 14.06 -16.45 4.36
N LEU A 444 14.70 -16.85 3.26
CA LEU A 444 14.65 -16.11 2.00
C LEU A 444 13.26 -16.12 1.37
N GLN A 445 12.47 -17.18 1.58
CA GLN A 445 11.10 -17.29 1.07
C GLN A 445 10.20 -16.16 1.58
N ALA A 446 10.22 -15.89 2.90
CA ALA A 446 9.44 -14.82 3.51
C ALA A 446 9.85 -13.45 2.95
N MET A 447 11.17 -13.21 2.81
CA MET A 447 11.70 -11.95 2.25
C MET A 447 11.23 -11.71 0.82
N VAL A 448 11.30 -12.73 -0.04
CA VAL A 448 10.89 -12.62 -1.44
C VAL A 448 9.38 -12.47 -1.57
N ASN A 449 8.59 -13.27 -0.84
CA ASN A 449 7.13 -13.18 -0.89
C ASN A 449 6.61 -11.84 -0.39
N SER A 450 7.14 -11.33 0.73
CA SER A 450 6.74 -10.02 1.23
C SER A 450 7.20 -8.87 0.32
N CYS A 451 8.36 -9.01 -0.33
CA CYS A 451 8.83 -8.02 -1.31
C CYS A 451 7.89 -7.92 -2.51
N ILE A 452 7.37 -9.06 -3.00
CA ILE A 452 6.39 -9.10 -4.10
C ILE A 452 5.03 -8.53 -3.64
N GLU A 453 4.58 -8.92 -2.46
CA GLU A 453 3.28 -8.51 -1.93
C GLU A 453 3.20 -7.01 -1.69
N PHE A 454 4.27 -6.44 -1.13
CA PHE A 454 4.26 -5.06 -0.66
C PHE A 454 5.13 -4.11 -1.50
N PHE A 455 6.00 -4.60 -2.38
CA PHE A 455 6.95 -3.81 -3.20
C PHE A 455 7.57 -2.59 -2.49
N ASP A 456 7.94 -2.78 -1.21
CA ASP A 456 8.37 -1.75 -0.27
C ASP A 456 9.69 -2.15 0.40
N PRO A 457 10.73 -1.31 0.38
CA PRO A 457 12.03 -1.63 0.96
C PRO A 457 12.00 -1.94 2.45
N PHE A 458 11.05 -1.34 3.19
CA PHE A 458 10.86 -1.60 4.62
C PHE A 458 10.08 -2.89 4.89
N ARG A 459 9.30 -3.38 3.93
CA ARG A 459 8.45 -4.57 4.09
C ARG A 459 9.04 -5.83 3.43
N VAL A 460 10.36 -5.94 3.35
CA VAL A 460 11.08 -7.18 3.06
C VAL A 460 11.22 -7.96 4.37
N TYR A 461 10.14 -8.63 4.77
CA TYR A 461 10.08 -9.30 6.08
C TYR A 461 10.92 -10.58 6.11
N PRO A 462 11.81 -10.73 7.12
CA PRO A 462 12.69 -11.90 7.21
C PRO A 462 11.97 -13.19 7.56
N ALA A 463 10.78 -13.12 8.16
CA ALA A 463 10.08 -14.30 8.63
C ALA A 463 8.56 -14.14 8.47
N ALA A 464 7.86 -15.28 8.47
CA ALA A 464 6.40 -15.32 8.46
C ALA A 464 5.87 -16.57 9.15
N VAL A 465 4.65 -16.46 9.69
CA VAL A 465 3.88 -17.58 10.23
C VAL A 465 2.56 -17.68 9.45
N GLU A 466 2.23 -18.87 8.98
CA GLU A 466 0.93 -19.15 8.36
C GLU A 466 0.02 -19.83 9.37
N VAL A 467 -1.19 -19.32 9.52
CA VAL A 467 -2.18 -19.80 10.48
C VAL A 467 -3.57 -19.89 9.84
N ALA A 468 -4.29 -20.96 10.13
CA ALA A 468 -5.71 -21.14 9.81
C ALA A 468 -6.57 -20.92 11.07
N TYR A 469 -7.82 -20.48 10.88
CA TYR A 469 -8.74 -20.17 12.00
C TYR A 469 -10.20 -20.48 11.68
#